data_cc32cb2d8e10cd88001d13025e355e59
#
_entry.id   cc32cb2d8e10cd88001d13025e355e59
#
_cell.length_a   1.000
_cell.length_b   1.000
_cell.length_c   1.000
_cell.angle_alpha   90.00
_cell.angle_beta   90.00
_cell.angle_gamma   90.00
#
_symmetry.space_group_name_H-M   'P 1'
#
loop_
_entity.id
_entity.type
_entity.pdbx_description
1 polymer ?
#
loop_
_entity_poly.entity_id
_entity_poly.type
_entity_poly.pdbx_seq_one_letter_code
_entity_poly.pdbx_strand_id
1 'polypeptide(L)'
;MLESKGTVKSTVLNYGLIMGGLTVAFTVMLFLMDMHYQNSSIQQWTGLLIMAGSIVFGQLAFKKMNDGFISLGEGMKIGIGVTALGSAIGIAYGIFQGSVLDPDTMTKAMDYAIEQAIQQNPEIGDEIVGAMEEAFEFFANPLISSSIGMAVSLFFGALISLLTGLALKKNRPA
;
A
#
# COMPACT_ATOMS: atom_id res chain seq x y z
N MET A 1 -11.96 31.52 17.34
CA MET A 1 -11.60 30.50 16.33
C MET A 1 -12.26 29.21 16.76
N LEU A 2 -13.27 28.75 16.02
CA LEU A 2 -13.86 27.41 16.25
C LEU A 2 -12.84 26.39 15.78
N GLU A 3 -12.07 25.80 16.70
CA GLU A 3 -11.28 24.62 16.39
C GLU A 3 -12.24 23.53 15.88
N SER A 4 -12.17 23.26 14.59
CA SER A 4 -12.92 22.19 13.97
C SER A 4 -12.52 20.90 14.68
N LYS A 5 -13.42 20.34 15.51
CA LYS A 5 -13.24 19.00 16.07
C LYS A 5 -12.90 18.07 14.92
N GLY A 6 -11.73 17.42 14.98
CA GLY A 6 -11.29 16.52 13.92
C GLY A 6 -12.32 15.41 13.71
N THR A 7 -12.75 15.25 12.47
CA THR A 7 -13.67 14.18 12.10
C THR A 7 -12.90 12.97 11.56
N VAL A 8 -13.48 11.79 11.64
CA VAL A 8 -12.94 10.58 10.98
C VAL A 8 -12.67 10.88 9.50
N LYS A 9 -13.59 11.58 8.83
CA LYS A 9 -13.44 11.95 7.42
C LYS A 9 -12.22 12.84 7.15
N SER A 10 -12.02 13.90 7.93
CA SER A 10 -10.87 14.80 7.76
C SER A 10 -9.55 14.08 8.03
N THR A 11 -9.54 13.18 9.02
CA THR A 11 -8.35 12.36 9.34
C THR A 11 -8.02 11.40 8.19
N VAL A 12 -9.03 10.71 7.65
CA VAL A 12 -8.86 9.81 6.49
C VAL A 12 -8.31 10.57 5.29
N LEU A 13 -8.88 11.75 4.97
CA LEU A 13 -8.40 12.56 3.86
C LEU A 13 -6.92 12.98 4.05
N ASN A 14 -6.58 13.53 5.21
CA ASN A 14 -5.23 14.01 5.47
C ASN A 14 -4.21 12.88 5.43
N TYR A 15 -4.43 11.81 6.18
CA TYR A 15 -3.48 10.71 6.27
C TYR A 15 -3.50 9.77 5.06
N GLY A 16 -4.63 9.67 4.36
CA GLY A 16 -4.70 8.97 3.07
C GLY A 16 -3.93 9.69 1.97
N LEU A 17 -4.01 11.04 1.92
CA LEU A 17 -3.19 11.84 1.01
C LEU A 17 -1.69 11.77 1.36
N ILE A 18 -1.35 11.77 2.65
CA ILE A 18 0.04 11.59 3.10
C ILE A 18 0.54 10.20 2.67
N MET A 19 -0.22 9.14 2.93
CA MET A 19 0.13 7.78 2.52
C MET A 19 0.33 7.69 1.01
N GLY A 20 -0.64 8.19 0.23
CA GLY A 20 -0.55 8.19 -1.23
C GLY A 20 0.64 8.99 -1.74
N GLY A 21 0.87 10.19 -1.20
CA GLY A 21 2.01 11.04 -1.56
C GLY A 21 3.36 10.38 -1.24
N LEU A 22 3.51 9.77 -0.06
CA LEU A 22 4.72 9.02 0.31
C LEU A 22 4.93 7.80 -0.59
N THR A 23 3.86 7.07 -0.92
CA THR A 23 3.92 5.93 -1.85
C THR A 23 4.38 6.38 -3.23
N VAL A 24 3.79 7.44 -3.78
CA VAL A 24 4.20 8.00 -5.07
C VAL A 24 5.64 8.47 -5.05
N ALA A 25 6.04 9.24 -4.02
CA ALA A 25 7.41 9.72 -3.89
C ALA A 25 8.42 8.56 -3.83
N PHE A 26 8.11 7.51 -3.09
CA PHE A 26 8.95 6.32 -3.00
C PHE A 26 9.03 5.59 -4.35
N THR A 27 7.91 5.42 -5.04
CA THR A 27 7.89 4.77 -6.36
C THR A 27 8.63 5.58 -7.42
N VAL A 28 8.51 6.92 -7.40
CA VAL A 28 9.31 7.81 -8.26
C VAL A 28 10.81 7.65 -7.99
N MET A 29 11.21 7.58 -6.72
CA MET A 29 12.61 7.35 -6.37
C MET A 29 13.11 6.01 -6.94
N LEU A 30 12.33 4.94 -6.80
CA LEU A 30 12.67 3.63 -7.37
C LEU A 30 12.76 3.67 -8.91
N PHE A 31 11.86 4.42 -9.54
CA PHE A 31 11.88 4.61 -10.99
C PHE A 31 13.16 5.32 -11.45
N LEU A 32 13.57 6.39 -10.77
CA LEU A 32 14.81 7.11 -11.09
C LEU A 32 16.07 6.27 -10.85
N MET A 33 15.99 5.25 -9.97
CA MET A 33 17.08 4.31 -9.70
C MET A 33 17.03 3.06 -10.60
N ASP A 34 16.07 2.96 -11.51
CA ASP A 34 15.80 1.78 -12.35
C ASP A 34 15.62 0.48 -11.53
N MET A 35 14.94 0.61 -10.37
CA MET A 35 14.68 -0.49 -9.45
C MET A 35 13.19 -0.79 -9.26
N HIS A 36 12.30 -0.04 -9.92
CA HIS A 36 10.85 -0.09 -9.68
C HIS A 36 10.19 -1.43 -10.08
N TYR A 37 10.82 -2.20 -10.93
CA TYR A 37 10.34 -3.51 -11.39
C TYR A 37 10.85 -4.70 -10.54
N GLN A 38 11.81 -4.49 -9.64
CA GLN A 38 12.49 -5.58 -8.94
C GLN A 38 11.68 -6.22 -7.82
N ASN A 39 10.65 -5.54 -7.30
CA ASN A 39 9.80 -5.99 -6.19
C ASN A 39 10.59 -6.61 -5.01
N SER A 40 11.67 -5.98 -4.63
CA SER A 40 12.58 -6.46 -3.59
C SER A 40 11.93 -6.44 -2.19
N SER A 41 12.46 -7.25 -1.26
CA SER A 41 11.99 -7.27 0.13
C SER A 41 12.05 -5.88 0.79
N ILE A 42 13.07 -5.07 0.44
CA ILE A 42 13.19 -3.69 0.95
C ILE A 42 12.01 -2.84 0.49
N GLN A 43 11.60 -2.97 -0.77
CA GLN A 43 10.45 -2.24 -1.32
C GLN A 43 9.15 -2.64 -0.61
N GLN A 44 8.95 -3.94 -0.40
CA GLN A 44 7.77 -4.47 0.29
C GLN A 44 7.69 -3.98 1.74
N TRP A 45 8.79 -4.06 2.49
CA TRP A 45 8.85 -3.58 3.87
C TRP A 45 8.68 -2.07 3.97
N THR A 46 9.25 -1.29 3.04
CA THR A 46 9.07 0.17 3.01
C THR A 46 7.61 0.53 2.74
N GLY A 47 6.96 -0.13 1.79
CA GLY A 47 5.52 0.05 1.52
C GLY A 47 4.65 -0.26 2.74
N LEU A 48 4.95 -1.36 3.43
CA LEU A 48 4.25 -1.75 4.66
C LEU A 48 4.46 -0.72 5.79
N LEU A 49 5.67 -0.18 5.95
CA LEU A 49 5.99 0.86 6.93
C LEU A 49 5.26 2.17 6.63
N ILE A 50 5.18 2.59 5.36
CA ILE A 50 4.41 3.76 4.94
C ILE A 50 2.93 3.58 5.31
N MET A 51 2.35 2.42 5.00
CA MET A 51 0.96 2.10 5.33
C MET A 51 0.74 2.10 6.86
N ALA A 52 1.52 1.33 7.60
CA ALA A 52 1.39 1.20 9.05
C ALA A 52 1.59 2.54 9.76
N GLY A 53 2.62 3.30 9.39
CA GLY A 53 2.88 4.64 9.92
C GLY A 53 1.71 5.58 9.67
N SER A 54 1.19 5.62 8.45
CA SER A 54 0.05 6.49 8.09
C SER A 54 -1.21 6.15 8.89
N ILE A 55 -1.49 4.86 9.09
CA ILE A 55 -2.62 4.40 9.91
C ILE A 55 -2.44 4.81 11.36
N VAL A 56 -1.28 4.48 11.96
CA VAL A 56 -0.99 4.76 13.37
C VAL A 56 -1.04 6.27 13.66
N PHE A 57 -0.35 7.07 12.84
CA PHE A 57 -0.37 8.52 13.02
C PHE A 57 -1.76 9.12 12.79
N GLY A 58 -2.54 8.61 11.84
CA GLY A 58 -3.93 8.99 11.63
C GLY A 58 -4.80 8.71 12.87
N GLN A 59 -4.71 7.52 13.44
CA GLN A 59 -5.44 7.16 14.66
C GLN A 59 -5.00 7.98 15.87
N LEU A 60 -3.69 8.24 16.03
CA LEU A 60 -3.16 9.09 17.11
C LEU A 60 -3.60 10.54 16.96
N ALA A 61 -3.57 11.10 15.76
CA ALA A 61 -4.03 12.45 15.49
C ALA A 61 -5.53 12.59 15.77
N PHE A 62 -6.35 11.64 15.32
CA PHE A 62 -7.78 11.62 15.65
C PHE A 62 -8.01 11.55 17.16
N LYS A 63 -7.34 10.64 17.85
CA LYS A 63 -7.44 10.50 19.31
C LYS A 63 -7.10 11.82 20.02
N LYS A 64 -6.04 12.51 19.57
CA LYS A 64 -5.65 13.82 20.14
C LYS A 64 -6.73 14.89 19.92
N MET A 65 -7.33 14.95 18.72
CA MET A 65 -8.38 15.91 18.38
C MET A 65 -9.74 15.56 19.02
N ASN A 66 -9.91 14.33 19.47
CA ASN A 66 -11.14 13.79 20.08
C ASN A 66 -10.98 13.64 21.62
N ASP A 67 -10.38 14.63 22.29
CA ASP A 67 -10.19 14.70 23.75
C ASP A 67 -9.44 13.48 24.35
N GLY A 68 -8.62 12.81 23.56
CA GLY A 68 -7.87 11.63 23.97
C GLY A 68 -8.66 10.32 23.89
N PHE A 69 -9.84 10.32 23.28
CA PHE A 69 -10.69 9.14 23.10
C PHE A 69 -10.69 8.65 21.65
N ILE A 70 -10.70 7.34 21.50
CA ILE A 70 -10.89 6.63 20.23
C ILE A 70 -11.53 5.27 20.51
N SER A 71 -12.65 5.00 19.89
CA SER A 71 -13.25 3.67 19.88
C SER A 71 -12.59 2.77 18.85
N LEU A 72 -12.71 1.45 19.01
CA LEU A 72 -12.20 0.50 18.04
C LEU A 72 -12.82 0.74 16.64
N GLY A 73 -14.13 1.02 16.58
CA GLY A 73 -14.82 1.30 15.32
C GLY A 73 -14.30 2.55 14.60
N GLU A 74 -13.95 3.62 15.34
CA GLU A 74 -13.32 4.82 14.77
C GLU A 74 -11.91 4.50 14.26
N GLY A 75 -11.12 3.76 15.04
CA GLY A 75 -9.79 3.30 14.64
C GLY A 75 -9.83 2.50 13.33
N MET A 76 -10.76 1.54 13.24
CA MET A 76 -10.98 0.74 12.03
C MET A 76 -11.39 1.60 10.82
N LYS A 77 -12.34 2.51 10.98
CA LYS A 77 -12.77 3.41 9.90
C LYS A 77 -11.64 4.30 9.41
N ILE A 78 -10.82 4.82 10.32
CA ILE A 78 -9.66 5.64 9.96
C ILE A 78 -8.65 4.81 9.17
N GLY A 79 -8.23 3.66 9.69
CA GLY A 79 -7.18 2.89 9.06
C GLY A 79 -7.61 2.32 7.69
N ILE A 80 -8.81 1.74 7.58
CA ILE A 80 -9.32 1.24 6.30
C ILE A 80 -9.49 2.41 5.30
N GLY A 81 -10.00 3.56 5.76
CA GLY A 81 -10.16 4.73 4.90
C GLY A 81 -8.84 5.32 4.42
N VAL A 82 -7.83 5.41 5.30
CA VAL A 82 -6.47 5.86 4.96
C VAL A 82 -5.86 4.91 3.92
N THR A 83 -5.98 3.60 4.14
CA THR A 83 -5.48 2.59 3.20
C THR A 83 -6.20 2.67 1.86
N ALA A 84 -7.53 2.75 1.84
CA ALA A 84 -8.30 2.84 0.60
C ALA A 84 -7.88 4.06 -0.24
N LEU A 85 -7.79 5.23 0.37
CA LEU A 85 -7.42 6.46 -0.33
C LEU A 85 -5.95 6.44 -0.76
N GLY A 86 -5.04 6.05 0.14
CA GLY A 86 -3.61 6.02 -0.15
C GLY A 86 -3.27 5.00 -1.24
N SER A 87 -3.86 3.80 -1.17
CA SER A 87 -3.68 2.76 -2.20
C SER A 87 -4.29 3.17 -3.54
N ALA A 88 -5.45 3.84 -3.56
CA ALA A 88 -6.03 4.34 -4.80
C ALA A 88 -5.10 5.34 -5.51
N ILE A 89 -4.45 6.23 -4.76
CA ILE A 89 -3.45 7.17 -5.31
C ILE A 89 -2.23 6.41 -5.83
N GLY A 90 -1.71 5.45 -5.06
CA GLY A 90 -0.57 4.63 -5.48
C GLY A 90 -0.86 3.81 -6.74
N ILE A 91 -2.04 3.18 -6.82
CA ILE A 91 -2.50 2.42 -7.98
C ILE A 91 -2.64 3.34 -9.22
N ALA A 92 -3.27 4.52 -9.06
CA ALA A 92 -3.41 5.46 -10.15
C ALA A 92 -2.04 5.90 -10.71
N TYR A 93 -1.08 6.16 -9.83
CA TYR A 93 0.29 6.45 -10.25
C TYR A 93 0.96 5.23 -10.91
N GLY A 94 0.80 4.02 -10.37
CA GLY A 94 1.37 2.80 -10.94
C GLY A 94 0.86 2.52 -12.36
N ILE A 95 -0.45 2.73 -12.60
CA ILE A 95 -1.02 2.65 -13.96
C ILE A 95 -0.41 3.72 -14.88
N PHE A 96 -0.29 4.95 -14.41
CA PHE A 96 0.35 6.02 -15.17
C PHE A 96 1.81 5.69 -15.50
N GLN A 97 2.58 5.23 -14.52
CA GLN A 97 3.98 4.85 -14.70
C GLN A 97 4.12 3.72 -15.74
N GLY A 98 3.38 2.63 -15.57
CA GLY A 98 3.46 1.47 -16.47
C GLY A 98 2.86 1.71 -17.86
N SER A 99 1.93 2.68 -18.01
CA SER A 99 1.33 2.97 -19.33
C SER A 99 2.03 4.08 -20.09
N VAL A 100 2.71 5.01 -19.39
CA VAL A 100 3.22 6.25 -20.00
C VAL A 100 4.73 6.40 -19.82
N LEU A 101 5.26 6.14 -18.61
CA LEU A 101 6.67 6.39 -18.31
C LEU A 101 7.56 5.21 -18.69
N ASP A 102 7.13 3.99 -18.42
CA ASP A 102 7.86 2.76 -18.74
C ASP A 102 6.90 1.63 -19.09
N PRO A 103 6.41 1.57 -20.36
CA PRO A 103 5.51 0.51 -20.82
C PRO A 103 6.10 -0.90 -20.70
N ASP A 104 7.41 -1.01 -20.64
CA ASP A 104 8.12 -2.29 -20.56
C ASP A 104 8.30 -2.77 -19.09
N THR A 105 7.76 -2.03 -18.11
CA THR A 105 7.90 -2.38 -16.67
C THR A 105 7.51 -3.84 -16.38
N MET A 106 6.43 -4.34 -16.99
CA MET A 106 5.97 -5.71 -16.74
C MET A 106 6.93 -6.76 -17.32
N THR A 107 7.44 -6.53 -18.53
CA THR A 107 8.44 -7.40 -19.17
C THR A 107 9.74 -7.41 -18.34
N LYS A 108 10.23 -6.25 -17.92
CA LYS A 108 11.41 -6.14 -17.04
C LYS A 108 11.20 -6.87 -15.70
N ALA A 109 9.99 -6.77 -15.13
CA ALA A 109 9.65 -7.47 -13.89
C ALA A 109 9.65 -8.99 -14.07
N MET A 110 9.11 -9.47 -15.20
CA MET A 110 9.11 -10.89 -15.57
C MET A 110 10.54 -11.40 -15.74
N ASP A 111 11.33 -10.75 -16.59
CA ASP A 111 12.72 -11.15 -16.87
C ASP A 111 13.55 -11.18 -15.56
N TYR A 112 13.42 -10.15 -14.74
CA TYR A 112 14.09 -10.10 -13.44
C TYR A 112 13.67 -11.22 -12.50
N ALA A 113 12.37 -11.54 -12.43
CA ALA A 113 11.86 -12.60 -11.56
C ALA A 113 12.31 -13.99 -12.02
N ILE A 114 12.32 -14.24 -13.34
CA ILE A 114 12.81 -15.50 -13.92
C ILE A 114 14.32 -15.65 -13.67
N GLU A 115 15.10 -14.59 -13.91
CA GLU A 115 16.54 -14.59 -13.62
C GLU A 115 16.84 -14.90 -12.15
N GLN A 116 16.11 -14.28 -11.23
CA GLN A 116 16.24 -14.55 -9.78
C GLN A 116 15.85 -15.99 -9.44
N ALA A 117 14.83 -16.54 -10.06
CA ALA A 117 14.41 -17.92 -9.83
C ALA A 117 15.48 -18.91 -10.31
N ILE A 118 16.07 -18.70 -11.48
CA ILE A 118 17.17 -19.51 -12.03
C ILE A 118 18.43 -19.39 -11.15
N GLN A 119 18.77 -18.18 -10.66
CA GLN A 119 19.92 -17.99 -9.76
C GLN A 119 19.75 -18.74 -8.43
N GLN A 120 18.53 -18.76 -7.88
CA GLN A 120 18.24 -19.45 -6.63
C GLN A 120 18.12 -20.98 -6.81
N ASN A 121 17.67 -21.43 -7.95
CA ASN A 121 17.53 -22.84 -8.31
C ASN A 121 17.94 -23.04 -9.78
N PRO A 122 19.23 -23.33 -10.06
CA PRO A 122 19.71 -23.55 -11.43
C PRO A 122 19.07 -24.73 -12.16
N GLU A 123 18.42 -25.63 -11.43
CA GLU A 123 17.73 -26.79 -11.98
C GLU A 123 16.23 -26.55 -12.21
N ILE A 124 15.78 -25.28 -12.18
CA ILE A 124 14.36 -24.94 -12.43
C ILE A 124 13.98 -25.40 -13.83
N GLY A 125 12.90 -26.23 -13.91
CA GLY A 125 12.46 -26.76 -15.18
C GLY A 125 11.69 -25.74 -16.02
N ASP A 126 11.70 -25.94 -17.35
CA ASP A 126 10.99 -25.08 -18.31
C ASP A 126 9.48 -24.97 -18.00
N GLU A 127 8.87 -25.99 -17.40
CA GLU A 127 7.48 -25.98 -16.97
C GLU A 127 7.20 -24.90 -15.91
N ILE A 128 8.12 -24.71 -14.96
CA ILE A 128 7.98 -23.67 -13.92
C ILE A 128 8.20 -22.30 -14.51
N VAL A 129 9.18 -22.15 -15.42
CA VAL A 129 9.43 -20.88 -16.12
C VAL A 129 8.19 -20.51 -16.95
N GLY A 130 7.61 -21.45 -17.70
CA GLY A 130 6.39 -21.21 -18.47
C GLY A 130 5.19 -20.82 -17.58
N ALA A 131 5.04 -21.45 -16.40
CA ALA A 131 4.00 -21.05 -15.44
C ALA A 131 4.22 -19.63 -14.88
N MET A 132 5.47 -19.21 -14.70
CA MET A 132 5.80 -17.83 -14.31
C MET A 132 5.41 -16.85 -15.41
N GLU A 133 5.75 -17.12 -16.66
CA GLU A 133 5.39 -16.28 -17.82
C GLU A 133 3.86 -16.14 -17.91
N GLU A 134 3.11 -17.21 -17.83
CA GLU A 134 1.63 -17.20 -17.86
C GLU A 134 1.06 -16.35 -16.70
N ALA A 135 1.62 -16.48 -15.49
CA ALA A 135 1.21 -15.66 -14.35
C ALA A 135 1.48 -14.18 -14.60
N PHE A 136 2.64 -13.80 -15.16
CA PHE A 136 2.93 -12.42 -15.50
C PHE A 136 2.01 -11.87 -16.57
N GLU A 137 1.66 -12.63 -17.61
CA GLU A 137 0.67 -12.23 -18.61
C GLU A 137 -0.70 -11.97 -17.98
N PHE A 138 -1.14 -12.81 -17.04
CA PHE A 138 -2.38 -12.60 -16.31
C PHE A 138 -2.36 -11.28 -15.52
N PHE A 139 -1.27 -10.99 -14.81
CA PHE A 139 -1.10 -9.76 -14.03
C PHE A 139 -0.77 -8.52 -14.88
N ALA A 140 -0.40 -8.67 -16.14
CA ALA A 140 -0.18 -7.56 -17.06
C ALA A 140 -1.46 -6.76 -17.32
N ASN A 141 -2.64 -7.34 -17.08
CA ASN A 141 -3.90 -6.60 -17.16
C ASN A 141 -4.01 -5.61 -15.97
N PRO A 142 -4.02 -4.27 -16.20
CA PRO A 142 -4.03 -3.28 -15.14
C PRO A 142 -5.27 -3.35 -14.23
N LEU A 143 -6.41 -3.82 -14.74
CA LEU A 143 -7.62 -3.99 -13.93
C LEU A 143 -7.47 -5.15 -12.94
N ILE A 144 -6.89 -6.26 -13.38
CA ILE A 144 -6.66 -7.43 -12.53
C ILE A 144 -5.66 -7.09 -11.45
N SER A 145 -4.48 -6.61 -11.83
CA SER A 145 -3.40 -6.28 -10.90
C SER A 145 -3.82 -5.20 -9.90
N SER A 146 -4.52 -4.15 -10.34
CA SER A 146 -5.03 -3.08 -9.47
C SER A 146 -6.09 -3.59 -8.50
N SER A 147 -7.01 -4.46 -8.96
CA SER A 147 -8.07 -5.01 -8.10
C SER A 147 -7.49 -5.90 -6.99
N ILE A 148 -6.54 -6.77 -7.36
CA ILE A 148 -5.84 -7.63 -6.40
C ILE A 148 -4.99 -6.79 -5.46
N GLY A 149 -4.23 -5.83 -5.96
CA GLY A 149 -3.43 -4.91 -5.16
C GLY A 149 -4.26 -4.12 -4.15
N MET A 150 -5.44 -3.63 -4.56
CA MET A 150 -6.37 -2.96 -3.67
C MET A 150 -6.91 -3.91 -2.59
N ALA A 151 -7.32 -5.12 -2.96
CA ALA A 151 -7.85 -6.10 -2.01
C ALA A 151 -6.79 -6.49 -0.97
N VAL A 152 -5.56 -6.76 -1.40
CA VAL A 152 -4.42 -7.08 -0.52
C VAL A 152 -4.10 -5.91 0.40
N SER A 153 -4.06 -4.68 -0.14
CA SER A 153 -3.81 -3.47 0.66
C SER A 153 -4.89 -3.28 1.74
N LEU A 154 -6.16 -3.43 1.39
CA LEU A 154 -7.27 -3.31 2.34
C LEU A 154 -7.23 -4.41 3.41
N PHE A 155 -6.85 -5.63 3.06
CA PHE A 155 -6.68 -6.73 4.01
C PHE A 155 -5.60 -6.39 5.05
N PHE A 156 -4.39 -6.01 4.62
CA PHE A 156 -3.32 -5.63 5.54
C PHE A 156 -3.65 -4.34 6.30
N GLY A 157 -4.26 -3.36 5.66
CA GLY A 157 -4.74 -2.13 6.29
C GLY A 157 -5.76 -2.41 7.40
N ALA A 158 -6.69 -3.35 7.18
CA ALA A 158 -7.66 -3.77 8.19
C ALA A 158 -6.98 -4.49 9.37
N LEU A 159 -6.01 -5.39 9.12
CA LEU A 159 -5.25 -6.05 10.17
C LEU A 159 -4.46 -5.05 11.02
N ILE A 160 -3.72 -4.15 10.39
CA ILE A 160 -2.96 -3.11 11.08
C ILE A 160 -3.91 -2.22 11.88
N SER A 161 -5.05 -1.81 11.28
CA SER A 161 -6.05 -0.98 11.95
C SER A 161 -6.68 -1.64 13.15
N LEU A 162 -6.91 -2.95 13.09
CA LEU A 162 -7.43 -3.74 14.19
C LEU A 162 -6.42 -3.77 15.35
N LEU A 163 -5.17 -4.12 15.06
CA LEU A 163 -4.12 -4.21 16.08
C LEU A 163 -3.84 -2.86 16.74
N THR A 164 -3.68 -1.81 15.94
CA THR A 164 -3.42 -0.45 16.44
C THR A 164 -4.65 0.16 17.10
N GLY A 165 -5.85 -0.10 16.57
CA GLY A 165 -7.12 0.32 17.17
C GLY A 165 -7.35 -0.32 18.52
N LEU A 166 -7.03 -1.60 18.71
CA LEU A 166 -7.08 -2.27 20.03
C LEU A 166 -6.08 -1.66 21.01
N ALA A 167 -4.85 -1.41 20.57
CA ALA A 167 -3.81 -0.81 21.40
C ALA A 167 -4.12 0.64 21.82
N LEU A 168 -4.74 1.42 20.92
CA LEU A 168 -5.03 2.83 21.16
C LEU A 168 -6.41 3.07 21.77
N LYS A 169 -7.29 2.05 21.82
CA LYS A 169 -8.66 2.17 22.29
C LYS A 169 -8.75 2.85 23.65
N LYS A 170 -9.56 3.89 23.73
CA LYS A 170 -9.96 4.56 24.97
C LYS A 170 -11.39 5.07 24.79
N ASN A 171 -12.36 4.39 25.39
CA ASN A 171 -13.76 4.78 25.31
C ASN A 171 -14.03 6.00 26.23
N ARG A 172 -14.99 6.85 25.85
CA ARG A 172 -15.49 7.89 26.75
C ARG A 172 -16.20 7.23 27.93
N PRO A 173 -16.05 7.78 29.15
CA PRO A 173 -16.90 7.38 30.26
C PRO A 173 -18.36 7.64 29.93
N ALA A 174 -19.24 6.76 30.40
CA ALA A 174 -20.69 6.90 30.25
C ALA A 174 -21.22 8.07 31.09
#